data_0612ceca90a528414c28b6f862045f01
#
_entry.id   0612ceca90a528414c28b6f862045f01
#
_cell.length_a   1.000
_cell.length_b   1.000
_cell.length_c   1.000
_cell.angle_alpha   90.00
_cell.angle_beta   90.00
_cell.angle_gamma   90.00
#
_symmetry.space_group_name_H-M   'P 1'
#
loop_
_entity.id
_entity.type
_entity.pdbx_description
1 polymer ?
#
loop_
_entity_poly.entity_id
_entity_poly.type
_entity_poly.pdbx_seq_one_letter_code
_entity_poly.pdbx_strand_id
1 'polypeptide(L)'
;VTSIAAESKFVELVRGWLVSLPHDLKIAFDAMDDENLPRPVREVAAGVIAYVVSPNDFVSDRHDAVVSYADDAVLLRLALQKALGPGEDEQSFRERFPELFEGLEDNLTLCKSIMGELMTWLESKVATLPTIEYKGKKITKYLDDEEAREQLFEDGLVFRTDYPVDEKTITDKLKKATTITDVMKRRQAEEARAKGVKARA
;
A
#
# COMPACT_ATOMS: atom_id res chain seq x y z
N VAL A 1 -3.15 -17.76 -20.59
CA VAL A 1 -3.97 -16.63 -21.09
C VAL A 1 -4.99 -16.29 -20.02
N THR A 2 -4.88 -15.09 -19.45
CA THR A 2 -5.80 -14.62 -18.42
C THR A 2 -7.18 -14.37 -19.05
N SER A 3 -8.26 -14.80 -18.41
CA SER A 3 -9.59 -14.63 -18.97
C SER A 3 -10.07 -13.17 -18.83
N ILE A 4 -10.90 -12.71 -19.77
CA ILE A 4 -11.52 -11.38 -19.73
C ILE A 4 -12.30 -11.18 -18.41
N ALA A 5 -12.92 -12.24 -17.89
CA ALA A 5 -13.64 -12.20 -16.61
C ALA A 5 -12.69 -11.95 -15.42
N ALA A 6 -11.48 -12.54 -15.42
CA ALA A 6 -10.47 -12.30 -14.39
C ALA A 6 -9.91 -10.87 -14.44
N GLU A 7 -9.68 -10.34 -15.64
CA GLU A 7 -9.25 -8.95 -15.80
C GLU A 7 -10.30 -7.94 -15.31
N SER A 8 -11.60 -8.18 -15.64
CA SER A 8 -12.69 -7.33 -15.16
C SER A 8 -12.78 -7.37 -13.63
N LYS A 9 -12.69 -8.56 -13.03
CA LYS A 9 -12.72 -8.72 -11.58
C LYS A 9 -11.52 -8.02 -10.90
N PHE A 10 -10.34 -8.09 -11.50
CA PHE A 10 -9.15 -7.38 -11.01
C PHE A 10 -9.34 -5.86 -11.05
N VAL A 11 -9.88 -5.33 -12.15
CA VAL A 11 -10.16 -3.88 -12.27
C VAL A 11 -11.14 -3.42 -11.21
N GLU A 12 -12.24 -4.15 -11.00
CA GLU A 12 -13.21 -3.84 -9.95
C GLU A 12 -12.58 -3.90 -8.54
N LEU A 13 -11.76 -4.91 -8.29
CA LEU A 13 -11.04 -5.07 -7.04
C LEU A 13 -10.13 -3.87 -6.74
N VAL A 14 -9.29 -3.48 -7.70
CA VAL A 14 -8.34 -2.36 -7.52
C VAL A 14 -9.09 -1.03 -7.40
N ARG A 15 -10.20 -0.83 -8.13
CA ARG A 15 -11.08 0.33 -7.93
C ARG A 15 -11.59 0.41 -6.50
N GLY A 16 -12.12 -0.68 -5.96
CA GLY A 16 -12.59 -0.74 -4.58
C GLY A 16 -11.48 -0.43 -3.57
N TRP A 17 -10.28 -0.96 -3.78
CA TRP A 17 -9.13 -0.70 -2.91
C TRP A 17 -8.63 0.74 -3.00
N LEU A 18 -8.69 1.37 -4.16
CA LEU A 18 -8.38 2.80 -4.29
C LEU A 18 -9.39 3.67 -3.56
N VAL A 19 -10.67 3.34 -3.59
CA VAL A 19 -11.71 4.05 -2.81
C VAL A 19 -11.47 3.88 -1.31
N SER A 20 -11.13 2.67 -0.87
CA SER A 20 -10.94 2.36 0.56
C SER A 20 -9.56 2.74 1.11
N LEU A 21 -8.59 3.16 0.28
CA LEU A 21 -7.22 3.40 0.71
C LEU A 21 -7.09 4.31 1.95
N PRO A 22 -7.83 5.43 2.07
CA PRO A 22 -7.78 6.24 3.30
C PRO A 22 -8.23 5.48 4.55
N HIS A 23 -9.22 4.61 4.43
CA HIS A 23 -9.67 3.75 5.53
C HIS A 23 -8.67 2.62 5.81
N ASP A 24 -8.13 2.00 4.77
CA ASP A 24 -7.09 0.97 4.89
C ASP A 24 -5.85 1.54 5.59
N LEU A 25 -5.48 2.78 5.29
CA LEU A 25 -4.38 3.48 5.97
C LEU A 25 -4.66 3.65 7.48
N LYS A 26 -5.91 3.96 7.86
CA LYS A 26 -6.29 4.00 9.28
C LYS A 26 -6.09 2.65 9.95
N ILE A 27 -6.47 1.55 9.29
CA ILE A 27 -6.25 0.19 9.82
C ILE A 27 -4.74 -0.09 9.99
N ALA A 28 -3.90 0.38 9.08
CA ALA A 28 -2.44 0.27 9.22
C ALA A 28 -1.92 1.04 10.45
N PHE A 29 -2.47 2.23 10.75
CA PHE A 29 -2.17 2.94 12.00
C PHE A 29 -2.62 2.16 13.23
N ASP A 30 -3.82 1.56 13.21
CA ASP A 30 -4.28 0.71 14.29
C ASP A 30 -3.35 -0.50 14.51
N ALA A 31 -2.80 -1.08 13.44
CA ALA A 31 -1.80 -2.15 13.53
C ALA A 31 -0.46 -1.66 14.10
N MET A 32 0.00 -0.47 13.72
CA MET A 32 1.23 0.13 14.24
C MET A 32 1.14 0.38 15.74
N ASP A 33 -0.02 0.82 16.23
CA ASP A 33 -0.24 1.22 17.61
C ASP A 33 -0.68 0.07 18.53
N ASP A 34 -1.12 -1.07 17.99
CA ASP A 34 -1.58 -2.22 18.78
C ASP A 34 -0.39 -2.93 19.45
N GLU A 35 -0.19 -2.68 20.75
CA GLU A 35 0.91 -3.26 21.53
C GLU A 35 0.79 -4.79 21.73
N ASN A 36 -0.37 -5.38 21.48
CA ASN A 36 -0.54 -6.83 21.50
C ASN A 36 0.04 -7.49 20.24
N LEU A 37 0.19 -6.75 19.14
CA LEU A 37 0.82 -7.26 17.95
C LEU A 37 2.35 -7.35 18.10
N PRO A 38 2.99 -8.39 17.54
CA PRO A 38 4.44 -8.51 17.54
C PRO A 38 5.12 -7.29 16.91
N ARG A 39 6.23 -6.85 17.50
CA ARG A 39 6.98 -5.68 16.99
C ARG A 39 7.27 -5.73 15.48
N PRO A 40 7.69 -6.88 14.89
CA PRO A 40 7.88 -6.94 13.43
C PRO A 40 6.64 -6.60 12.61
N VAL A 41 5.45 -6.97 13.07
CA VAL A 41 4.17 -6.59 12.42
C VAL A 41 3.97 -5.08 12.47
N ARG A 42 4.18 -4.48 13.64
CA ARG A 42 4.06 -3.04 13.87
C ARG A 42 5.06 -2.24 13.02
N GLU A 43 6.28 -2.75 12.86
CA GLU A 43 7.31 -2.14 12.00
C GLU A 43 6.92 -2.19 10.52
N VAL A 44 6.33 -3.28 10.04
CA VAL A 44 5.79 -3.38 8.68
C VAL A 44 4.64 -2.40 8.49
N ALA A 45 3.74 -2.29 9.45
CA ALA A 45 2.64 -1.33 9.41
C ALA A 45 3.16 0.12 9.32
N ALA A 46 4.12 0.51 10.17
CA ALA A 46 4.76 1.82 10.11
C ALA A 46 5.44 2.07 8.76
N GLY A 47 6.12 1.06 8.22
CA GLY A 47 6.79 1.13 6.93
C GLY A 47 5.81 1.34 5.77
N VAL A 48 4.69 0.63 5.74
CA VAL A 48 3.69 0.82 4.69
C VAL A 48 2.95 2.14 4.81
N ILE A 49 2.69 2.63 6.02
CA ILE A 49 2.15 3.97 6.23
C ILE A 49 3.09 5.01 5.62
N ALA A 50 4.37 4.98 5.98
CA ALA A 50 5.36 5.91 5.45
C ALA A 50 5.47 5.83 3.92
N TYR A 51 5.37 4.63 3.33
CA TYR A 51 5.35 4.46 1.88
C TYR A 51 4.15 5.16 1.24
N VAL A 52 2.95 4.96 1.78
CA VAL A 52 1.71 5.55 1.24
C VAL A 52 1.69 7.07 1.37
N VAL A 53 2.11 7.61 2.51
CA VAL A 53 2.07 9.07 2.76
C VAL A 53 3.24 9.82 2.14
N SER A 54 4.28 9.11 1.69
CA SER A 54 5.42 9.72 1.01
C SER A 54 4.97 10.43 -0.28
N PRO A 55 5.43 11.67 -0.53
CA PRO A 55 5.05 12.38 -1.74
C PRO A 55 5.40 11.60 -2.99
N ASN A 56 4.43 11.43 -3.88
CA ASN A 56 4.67 10.95 -5.22
C ASN A 56 5.22 12.10 -6.07
N ASP A 57 6.51 12.37 -5.98
CA ASP A 57 7.18 13.45 -6.70
C ASP A 57 7.12 13.31 -8.24
N PHE A 58 6.59 12.20 -8.74
CA PHE A 58 6.64 11.83 -10.14
C PHE A 58 5.30 11.99 -10.90
N VAL A 59 4.22 12.40 -10.23
CA VAL A 59 2.93 12.63 -10.88
C VAL A 59 2.71 14.11 -11.08
N SER A 60 3.15 14.63 -12.22
CA SER A 60 2.97 16.03 -12.61
C SER A 60 1.54 16.39 -13.04
N ASP A 61 0.66 15.41 -13.21
CA ASP A 61 -0.69 15.60 -13.71
C ASP A 61 -1.75 15.23 -12.67
N ARG A 62 -2.46 16.24 -12.14
CA ARG A 62 -3.55 16.08 -11.18
C ARG A 62 -4.68 15.15 -11.67
N HIS A 63 -4.75 14.90 -12.97
CA HIS A 63 -5.79 14.04 -13.56
C HIS A 63 -5.56 12.54 -13.39
N ASP A 64 -4.30 12.10 -13.15
CA ASP A 64 -3.96 10.71 -12.94
C ASP A 64 -3.62 10.37 -11.48
N ALA A 65 -3.81 11.34 -10.58
CA ALA A 65 -3.40 11.22 -9.17
C ALA A 65 -3.95 9.96 -8.49
N VAL A 66 -5.24 9.62 -8.67
CA VAL A 66 -5.85 8.45 -8.02
C VAL A 66 -5.26 7.14 -8.53
N VAL A 67 -5.04 7.03 -9.85
CA VAL A 67 -4.48 5.82 -10.47
C VAL A 67 -3.05 5.58 -10.00
N SER A 68 -2.31 6.65 -9.68
CA SER A 68 -0.94 6.56 -9.17
C SER A 68 -0.83 5.88 -7.81
N TYR A 69 -1.92 5.76 -7.07
CA TYR A 69 -1.97 5.04 -5.78
C TYR A 69 -2.33 3.55 -5.91
N ALA A 70 -2.38 3.00 -7.12
CA ALA A 70 -2.74 1.59 -7.30
C ALA A 70 -1.73 0.64 -6.65
N ASP A 71 -0.43 0.92 -6.74
CA ASP A 71 0.61 0.15 -6.06
C ASP A 71 0.52 0.31 -4.53
N ASP A 72 0.23 1.51 -4.03
CA ASP A 72 0.04 1.77 -2.59
C ASP A 72 -1.13 0.93 -2.03
N ALA A 73 -2.26 0.90 -2.74
CA ALA A 73 -3.45 0.16 -2.33
C ALA A 73 -3.20 -1.36 -2.28
N VAL A 74 -2.50 -1.91 -3.26
CA VAL A 74 -2.12 -3.34 -3.28
C VAL A 74 -1.06 -3.62 -2.22
N LEU A 75 -0.02 -2.78 -2.12
CA LEU A 75 1.09 -2.98 -1.19
C LEU A 75 0.63 -2.96 0.26
N LEU A 76 -0.25 -2.03 0.66
CA LEU A 76 -0.75 -1.94 2.03
C LEU A 76 -1.43 -3.25 2.45
N ARG A 77 -2.33 -3.78 1.62
CA ARG A 77 -3.04 -5.02 1.89
C ARG A 77 -2.11 -6.24 1.89
N LEU A 78 -1.20 -6.29 0.93
CA LEU A 78 -0.18 -7.34 0.84
C LEU A 78 0.74 -7.34 2.07
N ALA A 79 1.19 -6.15 2.50
CA ALA A 79 2.08 -6.00 3.63
C ALA A 79 1.43 -6.47 4.94
N LEU A 80 0.21 -6.03 5.23
CA LEU A 80 -0.52 -6.45 6.43
C LEU A 80 -0.84 -7.95 6.40
N GLN A 81 -1.28 -8.49 5.24
CA GLN A 81 -1.57 -9.93 5.10
C GLN A 81 -0.33 -10.79 5.35
N LYS A 82 0.85 -10.36 4.86
CA LYS A 82 2.09 -11.10 5.05
C LYS A 82 2.68 -10.95 6.46
N ALA A 83 2.54 -9.77 7.07
CA ALA A 83 3.11 -9.48 8.38
C ALA A 83 2.37 -10.20 9.51
N LEU A 84 1.02 -10.24 9.43
CA LEU A 84 0.19 -10.89 10.43
C LEU A 84 0.32 -12.41 10.34
N GLY A 85 0.94 -13.00 11.33
CA GLY A 85 1.09 -14.43 11.49
C GLY A 85 -0.18 -15.16 11.98
N PRO A 86 -0.08 -16.42 12.38
CA PRO A 86 -1.20 -17.23 12.85
C PRO A 86 -1.48 -17.08 14.36
N GLY A 87 -0.81 -16.17 15.06
CA GLY A 87 -0.98 -15.96 16.49
C GLY A 87 -2.39 -15.48 16.86
N GLU A 88 -2.77 -15.65 18.12
CA GLU A 88 -4.11 -15.29 18.61
C GLU A 88 -4.39 -13.78 18.48
N ASP A 89 -3.40 -12.94 18.81
CA ASP A 89 -3.54 -11.50 18.73
C ASP A 89 -3.64 -11.01 17.27
N GLU A 90 -2.86 -11.61 16.37
CA GLU A 90 -2.93 -11.32 14.93
C GLU A 90 -4.25 -11.77 14.32
N GLN A 91 -4.78 -12.91 14.75
CA GLN A 91 -6.09 -13.38 14.31
C GLN A 91 -7.20 -12.46 14.83
N SER A 92 -7.13 -12.06 16.09
CA SER A 92 -8.06 -11.08 16.69
C SER A 92 -8.01 -9.75 15.95
N PHE A 93 -6.82 -9.30 15.53
CA PHE A 93 -6.68 -8.09 14.71
C PHE A 93 -7.42 -8.23 13.35
N ARG A 94 -7.23 -9.34 12.63
CA ARG A 94 -7.95 -9.60 11.38
C ARG A 94 -9.47 -9.59 11.54
N GLU A 95 -9.97 -10.19 12.62
CA GLU A 95 -11.40 -10.29 12.89
C GLU A 95 -12.04 -8.93 13.21
N ARG A 96 -11.27 -7.97 13.70
CA ARG A 96 -11.73 -6.58 13.91
C ARG A 96 -11.93 -5.79 12.61
N PHE A 97 -11.28 -6.20 11.52
CA PHE A 97 -11.27 -5.47 10.25
C PHE A 97 -11.60 -6.38 9.06
N PRO A 98 -12.79 -7.00 9.04
CA PRO A 98 -13.17 -7.91 7.96
C PRO A 98 -13.19 -7.21 6.60
N GLU A 99 -13.47 -5.91 6.53
CA GLU A 99 -13.47 -5.11 5.32
C GLU A 99 -12.11 -5.05 4.61
N LEU A 100 -11.02 -5.30 5.34
CA LEU A 100 -9.69 -5.41 4.75
C LEU A 100 -9.30 -6.85 4.47
N PHE A 101 -9.59 -7.78 5.38
CA PHE A 101 -9.01 -9.12 5.40
C PHE A 101 -9.91 -10.21 4.82
N GLU A 102 -11.25 -10.01 4.76
CA GLU A 102 -12.16 -11.02 4.20
C GLU A 102 -11.88 -11.25 2.71
N GLY A 103 -11.62 -12.51 2.34
CA GLY A 103 -11.30 -12.89 0.97
C GLY A 103 -9.99 -12.30 0.42
N LEU A 104 -9.16 -11.68 1.26
CA LEU A 104 -7.93 -10.99 0.83
C LEU A 104 -6.94 -11.95 0.17
N GLU A 105 -6.78 -13.17 0.67
CA GLU A 105 -5.87 -14.16 0.10
C GLU A 105 -6.23 -14.51 -1.34
N ASP A 106 -7.50 -14.76 -1.61
CA ASP A 106 -8.02 -15.03 -2.96
C ASP A 106 -7.84 -13.82 -3.88
N ASN A 107 -8.09 -12.63 -3.35
CA ASN A 107 -7.92 -11.37 -4.07
C ASN A 107 -6.46 -11.10 -4.42
N LEU A 108 -5.52 -11.36 -3.50
CA LEU A 108 -4.09 -11.25 -3.78
C LEU A 108 -3.60 -12.31 -4.78
N THR A 109 -4.20 -13.51 -4.76
CA THR A 109 -3.94 -14.54 -5.77
C THR A 109 -4.40 -14.07 -7.16
N LEU A 110 -5.55 -13.43 -7.26
CA LEU A 110 -6.02 -12.82 -8.50
C LEU A 110 -5.06 -11.71 -8.96
N CYS A 111 -4.63 -10.82 -8.07
CA CYS A 111 -3.63 -9.80 -8.37
C CYS A 111 -2.36 -10.42 -8.93
N LYS A 112 -1.86 -11.48 -8.31
CA LYS A 112 -0.65 -12.18 -8.75
C LYS A 112 -0.80 -12.77 -10.16
N SER A 113 -1.96 -13.30 -10.50
CA SER A 113 -2.23 -13.87 -11.83
C SER A 113 -2.26 -12.83 -12.94
N ILE A 114 -2.66 -11.58 -12.64
CA ILE A 114 -2.75 -10.48 -13.61
C ILE A 114 -1.47 -9.66 -13.66
N MET A 115 -0.90 -9.36 -12.48
CA MET A 115 0.25 -8.47 -12.34
C MET A 115 1.60 -9.14 -12.64
N GLY A 116 1.69 -10.48 -12.45
CA GLY A 116 2.91 -11.22 -12.71
C GLY A 116 4.12 -10.68 -11.94
N GLU A 117 5.16 -10.24 -12.63
CA GLU A 117 6.40 -9.73 -12.04
C GLU A 117 6.21 -8.45 -11.21
N LEU A 118 5.16 -7.66 -11.48
CA LEU A 118 4.84 -6.51 -10.64
C LEU A 118 4.44 -6.93 -9.24
N MET A 119 3.77 -8.07 -9.09
CA MET A 119 3.46 -8.60 -7.77
C MET A 119 4.73 -9.04 -7.04
N THR A 120 5.67 -9.69 -7.72
CA THR A 120 6.99 -10.04 -7.17
C THR A 120 7.75 -8.79 -6.72
N TRP A 121 7.68 -7.71 -7.49
CA TRP A 121 8.26 -6.43 -7.10
C TRP A 121 7.63 -5.88 -5.82
N LEU A 122 6.29 -5.88 -5.68
CA LEU A 122 5.62 -5.46 -4.44
C LEU A 122 5.96 -6.39 -3.26
N GLU A 123 6.02 -7.70 -3.49
CA GLU A 123 6.44 -8.67 -2.48
C GLU A 123 7.86 -8.40 -1.95
N SER A 124 8.78 -8.00 -2.83
CA SER A 124 10.13 -7.62 -2.43
C SER A 124 10.15 -6.33 -1.60
N LYS A 125 9.22 -5.40 -1.85
CA LYS A 125 9.07 -4.20 -1.03
C LYS A 125 8.62 -4.50 0.39
N VAL A 126 7.69 -5.42 0.58
CA VAL A 126 7.21 -5.80 1.93
C VAL A 126 8.39 -6.15 2.84
N ALA A 127 9.36 -6.89 2.34
CA ALA A 127 10.57 -7.28 3.10
C ALA A 127 11.44 -6.07 3.51
N THR A 128 11.38 -4.96 2.77
CA THR A 128 12.18 -3.75 3.04
C THR A 128 11.46 -2.70 3.87
N LEU A 129 10.14 -2.78 4.02
CA LEU A 129 9.35 -1.78 4.75
C LEU A 129 9.87 -1.46 6.16
N PRO A 130 10.31 -2.43 6.99
CA PRO A 130 10.86 -2.13 8.31
C PRO A 130 12.17 -1.38 8.29
N THR A 131 12.85 -1.31 7.15
CA THR A 131 14.20 -0.72 7.01
C THR A 131 14.21 0.64 6.30
N ILE A 132 13.06 1.10 5.82
CA ILE A 132 12.99 2.39 5.12
C ILE A 132 13.21 3.56 6.07
N GLU A 133 13.60 4.68 5.49
CA GLU A 133 13.67 5.97 6.17
C GLU A 133 12.52 6.87 5.70
N TYR A 134 11.96 7.60 6.65
CA TYR A 134 10.94 8.59 6.41
C TYR A 134 11.31 9.90 7.09
N LYS A 135 11.35 11.00 6.35
CA LYS A 135 11.75 12.33 6.86
C LYS A 135 13.06 12.28 7.67
N GLY A 136 14.06 11.53 7.17
CA GLY A 136 15.38 11.41 7.78
C GLY A 136 15.46 10.54 9.04
N LYS A 137 14.38 9.87 9.43
CA LYS A 137 14.34 8.95 10.57
C LYS A 137 14.09 7.52 10.08
N LYS A 138 14.75 6.53 10.71
CA LYS A 138 14.44 5.12 10.49
C LYS A 138 13.01 4.83 10.94
N ILE A 139 12.31 3.94 10.21
CA ILE A 139 10.90 3.63 10.49
C ILE A 139 10.68 3.10 11.93
N THR A 140 11.64 2.39 12.50
CA THR A 140 11.58 1.89 13.87
C THR A 140 11.45 3.01 14.92
N LYS A 141 11.98 4.22 14.62
CA LYS A 141 11.84 5.38 15.49
C LYS A 141 10.39 5.80 15.71
N TYR A 142 9.53 5.61 14.71
CA TYR A 142 8.12 5.96 14.79
C TYR A 142 7.33 5.07 15.74
N LEU A 143 7.89 3.96 16.19
CA LEU A 143 7.33 3.11 17.25
C LEU A 143 7.78 3.49 18.65
N ASP A 144 9.00 4.05 18.78
CA ASP A 144 9.67 4.27 20.05
C ASP A 144 9.65 5.74 20.51
N ASP A 145 9.46 6.67 19.59
CA ASP A 145 9.51 8.12 19.80
C ASP A 145 8.12 8.71 19.58
N GLU A 146 7.52 9.26 20.64
CA GLU A 146 6.17 9.80 20.62
C GLU A 146 6.01 10.97 19.65
N GLU A 147 6.97 11.90 19.63
CA GLU A 147 6.97 13.05 18.70
C GLU A 147 7.03 12.60 17.24
N ALA A 148 7.88 11.61 16.93
CA ALA A 148 7.95 11.04 15.60
C ALA A 148 6.62 10.36 15.21
N ARG A 149 6.02 9.61 16.13
CA ARG A 149 4.72 8.95 15.93
C ARG A 149 3.60 9.95 15.64
N GLU A 150 3.52 11.03 16.43
CA GLU A 150 2.57 12.12 16.20
C GLU A 150 2.75 12.73 14.81
N GLN A 151 3.99 12.99 14.39
CA GLN A 151 4.26 13.53 13.06
C GLN A 151 3.79 12.60 11.95
N LEU A 152 4.01 11.29 12.06
CA LEU A 152 3.53 10.32 11.08
C LEU A 152 2.00 10.27 11.06
N PHE A 153 1.37 10.36 12.22
CA PHE A 153 -0.07 10.41 12.35
C PHE A 153 -0.66 11.66 11.67
N GLU A 154 -0.07 12.83 11.89
CA GLU A 154 -0.48 14.07 11.22
C GLU A 154 -0.34 13.97 9.70
N ASP A 155 0.77 13.43 9.21
CA ASP A 155 0.99 13.19 7.78
C ASP A 155 -0.07 12.23 7.20
N GLY A 156 -0.48 11.22 7.97
CA GLY A 156 -1.58 10.33 7.61
C GLY A 156 -2.93 11.02 7.55
N LEU A 157 -3.22 11.94 8.48
CA LEU A 157 -4.44 12.74 8.45
C LEU A 157 -4.48 13.68 7.24
N VAL A 158 -3.37 14.33 6.94
CA VAL A 158 -3.26 15.19 5.73
C VAL A 158 -3.51 14.34 4.47
N PHE A 159 -2.85 13.19 4.36
CA PHE A 159 -3.08 12.29 3.24
C PHE A 159 -4.56 11.92 3.08
N ARG A 160 -5.22 11.51 4.16
CA ARG A 160 -6.64 11.11 4.14
C ARG A 160 -7.57 12.26 3.78
N THR A 161 -7.24 13.48 4.20
CA THR A 161 -8.03 14.70 3.91
C THR A 161 -7.89 15.12 2.45
N ASP A 162 -6.67 15.04 1.91
CA ASP A 162 -6.34 15.51 0.56
C ASP A 162 -6.51 14.42 -0.51
N TYR A 163 -6.74 13.17 -0.10
CA TYR A 163 -6.90 12.06 -1.03
C TYR A 163 -8.10 12.28 -1.96
N PRO A 164 -7.89 12.24 -3.28
CA PRO A 164 -8.92 12.58 -4.27
C PRO A 164 -9.90 11.42 -4.46
N VAL A 165 -10.72 11.11 -3.44
CA VAL A 165 -11.75 10.06 -3.53
C VAL A 165 -12.90 10.57 -4.40
N ASP A 166 -12.90 10.17 -5.65
CA ASP A 166 -14.03 10.33 -6.57
C ASP A 166 -14.24 8.99 -7.30
N GLU A 167 -15.24 8.23 -6.83
CA GLU A 167 -15.58 6.93 -7.42
C GLU A 167 -15.86 7.04 -8.92
N LYS A 168 -16.48 8.12 -9.37
CA LYS A 168 -16.75 8.35 -10.78
C LYS A 168 -15.45 8.50 -11.57
N THR A 169 -14.52 9.31 -11.09
CA THR A 169 -13.21 9.50 -11.73
C THR A 169 -12.43 8.18 -11.74
N ILE A 170 -12.42 7.43 -10.66
CA ILE A 170 -11.77 6.10 -10.58
C ILE A 170 -12.39 5.16 -11.61
N THR A 171 -13.72 5.09 -11.67
CA THR A 171 -14.44 4.24 -12.63
C THR A 171 -14.18 4.64 -14.08
N ASP A 172 -14.16 5.91 -14.37
CA ASP A 172 -13.94 6.43 -15.73
C ASP A 172 -12.51 6.19 -16.22
N LYS A 173 -11.53 6.28 -15.33
CA LYS A 173 -10.10 6.12 -15.68
C LYS A 173 -9.64 4.66 -15.66
N LEU A 174 -10.12 3.85 -14.74
CA LEU A 174 -9.73 2.45 -14.61
C LEU A 174 -10.73 1.51 -15.27
N LYS A 175 -10.66 1.41 -16.59
CA LYS A 175 -11.53 0.51 -17.38
C LYS A 175 -10.83 -0.78 -17.78
N LYS A 176 -9.49 -0.81 -17.76
CA LYS A 176 -8.69 -1.93 -18.23
C LYS A 176 -7.58 -2.28 -17.24
N ALA A 177 -7.31 -3.57 -17.08
CA ALA A 177 -6.20 -4.06 -16.27
C ALA A 177 -4.84 -3.48 -16.72
N THR A 178 -4.65 -3.29 -18.00
CA THR A 178 -3.43 -2.70 -18.58
C THR A 178 -3.18 -1.27 -18.10
N THR A 179 -4.22 -0.47 -17.87
CA THR A 179 -4.05 0.88 -17.32
C THR A 179 -3.41 0.84 -15.93
N ILE A 180 -3.84 -0.09 -15.08
CA ILE A 180 -3.30 -0.29 -13.74
C ILE A 180 -1.85 -0.77 -13.80
N THR A 181 -1.60 -1.82 -14.56
CA THR A 181 -0.26 -2.41 -14.65
C THR A 181 0.75 -1.48 -15.30
N ASP A 182 0.37 -0.66 -16.27
CA ASP A 182 1.26 0.29 -16.93
C ASP A 182 1.68 1.44 -16.00
N VAL A 183 0.77 1.90 -15.12
CA VAL A 183 1.12 2.87 -14.08
C VAL A 183 2.14 2.27 -13.09
N MET A 184 1.91 1.04 -12.66
CA MET A 184 2.84 0.34 -11.74
C MET A 184 4.21 0.09 -12.39
N LYS A 185 4.27 -0.27 -13.67
CA LYS A 185 5.54 -0.43 -14.43
C LYS A 185 6.33 0.87 -14.49
N ARG A 186 5.65 2.00 -14.74
CA ARG A 186 6.31 3.31 -14.71
C ARG A 186 6.90 3.60 -13.34
N ARG A 187 6.14 3.38 -12.28
CA ARG A 187 6.62 3.54 -10.90
C ARG A 187 7.83 2.66 -10.58
N GLN A 188 7.76 1.39 -10.94
CA GLN A 188 8.89 0.46 -10.79
C GLN A 188 10.14 0.95 -11.52
N ALA A 189 10.00 1.43 -12.75
CA ALA A 189 11.11 1.95 -13.55
C ALA A 189 11.71 3.24 -12.93
N GLU A 190 10.89 4.14 -12.41
CA GLU A 190 11.33 5.36 -11.74
C GLU A 190 12.12 5.06 -10.46
N GLU A 191 11.65 4.16 -9.65
CA GLU A 191 12.37 3.72 -8.45
C GLU A 191 13.72 3.07 -8.79
N ALA A 192 13.78 2.26 -9.84
CA ALA A 192 15.03 1.66 -10.29
C ALA A 192 16.04 2.73 -10.74
N ARG A 193 15.58 3.77 -11.45
CA ARG A 193 16.42 4.92 -11.84
C ARG A 193 16.93 5.70 -10.65
N ALA A 194 16.06 5.99 -9.66
CA ALA A 194 16.45 6.71 -8.45
C ALA A 194 17.50 5.96 -7.63
N LYS A 195 17.39 4.64 -7.52
CA LYS A 195 18.41 3.77 -6.90
C LYS A 195 19.72 3.77 -7.68
N GLY A 196 19.66 3.72 -9.00
CA GLY A 196 20.85 3.77 -9.89
C GLY A 196 21.62 5.08 -9.78
N VAL A 197 20.95 6.21 -9.59
CA VAL A 197 21.59 7.52 -9.37
C VAL A 197 22.26 7.58 -8.01
N LYS A 198 21.61 7.10 -6.94
CA LYS A 198 22.22 7.07 -5.59
C LYS A 198 23.43 6.13 -5.49
N ALA A 199 23.49 5.07 -6.28
CA ALA A 199 24.62 4.14 -6.31
C ALA A 199 25.85 4.68 -7.05
N ARG A 200 25.71 5.77 -7.84
CA ARG A 200 26.78 6.40 -8.63
C ARG A 200 27.30 7.71 -8.01
N ALA A 201 26.67 8.19 -6.96
CA ALA A 201 27.06 9.38 -6.20
C ALA A 201 27.80 9.00 -4.93
#